data_3d73172376cb16e7aa446314bcc50530
#
_entry.id   3d73172376cb16e7aa446314bcc50530
#
_cell.length_a   1.000
_cell.length_b   1.000
_cell.length_c   1.000
_cell.angle_alpha   90.00
_cell.angle_beta   90.00
_cell.angle_gamma   90.00
#
_symmetry.space_group_name_H-M   'P 1'
#
loop_
_entity.id
_entity.type
_entity.pdbx_description
1 polymer ?
#
loop_
_entity_poly.entity_id
_entity_poly.type
_entity_poly.pdbx_seq_one_letter_code
_entity_poly.pdbx_strand_id
1 'polypeptide(L)'
;MTEWIELGYLGLFIASFLAATVVPFSSEVVFSALIAAGFNNWTCVWVATLGNWLGGMTCYYLGRAGKIEWIEKYLRVKKESMDKFMSKLHKYGDWFAFFSFLPGIGDIIAVASGYFRCRWWIVAISMLLGKFVRYIVWLGLFQQVWSLLGL
;
A
#
# COMPACT_ATOMS: atom_id res chain seq x y z
N MET A 1 -22.56 19.66 4.23
CA MET A 1 -22.29 18.66 3.18
C MET A 1 -20.81 18.51 2.86
N THR A 2 -20.08 19.63 2.70
CA THR A 2 -18.63 19.60 2.44
C THR A 2 -17.81 18.90 3.54
N GLU A 3 -18.17 19.12 4.80
CA GLU A 3 -17.48 18.51 5.94
C GLU A 3 -17.52 16.98 5.93
N TRP A 4 -18.65 16.39 5.56
CA TRP A 4 -18.80 14.93 5.47
C TRP A 4 -17.96 14.34 4.34
N ILE A 5 -17.84 15.08 3.23
CA ILE A 5 -17.01 14.67 2.09
C ILE A 5 -15.54 14.70 2.49
N GLU A 6 -15.10 15.75 3.16
CA GLU A 6 -13.72 15.87 3.65
C GLU A 6 -13.38 14.77 4.66
N LEU A 7 -14.31 14.47 5.58
CA LEU A 7 -14.16 13.40 6.55
C LEU A 7 -14.07 12.03 5.87
N GLY A 8 -14.83 11.80 4.79
CA GLY A 8 -14.76 10.57 4.01
C GLY A 8 -13.38 10.37 3.38
N TYR A 9 -12.84 11.39 2.75
CA TYR A 9 -11.49 11.33 2.16
C TYR A 9 -10.40 11.20 3.22
N LEU A 10 -10.52 11.90 4.33
CA LEU A 10 -9.59 11.77 5.46
C LEU A 10 -9.62 10.35 6.03
N GLY A 11 -10.81 9.78 6.18
CA GLY A 11 -10.97 8.39 6.64
C GLY A 11 -10.31 7.40 5.68
N LEU A 12 -10.48 7.61 4.38
CA LEU A 12 -9.82 6.79 3.35
C LEU A 12 -8.29 6.91 3.43
N PHE A 13 -7.78 8.12 3.59
CA PHE A 13 -6.35 8.36 3.73
C PHE A 13 -5.78 7.62 4.95
N ILE A 14 -6.41 7.75 6.10
CA ILE A 14 -5.99 7.10 7.34
C ILE A 14 -6.07 5.56 7.20
N ALA A 15 -7.18 5.05 6.66
CA ALA A 15 -7.34 3.62 6.43
C ALA A 15 -6.27 3.07 5.48
N SER A 16 -5.96 3.81 4.43
CA SER A 16 -4.93 3.42 3.45
C SER A 16 -3.52 3.45 4.07
N PHE A 17 -3.24 4.43 4.90
CA PHE A 17 -1.99 4.51 5.64
C PHE A 17 -1.83 3.32 6.59
N LEU A 18 -2.87 3.04 7.38
CA LEU A 18 -2.84 1.93 8.34
C LEU A 18 -2.80 0.56 7.64
N ALA A 19 -3.45 0.44 6.48
CA ALA A 19 -3.41 -0.79 5.69
C ALA A 19 -2.00 -1.16 5.24
N ALA A 20 -1.16 -0.17 5.01
CA ALA A 20 0.24 -0.40 4.65
C ALA A 20 1.14 -0.70 5.86
N THR A 21 0.66 -0.47 7.07
CA THR A 21 1.47 -0.65 8.29
C THR A 21 0.99 -1.79 9.18
N VAL A 22 -0.30 -1.91 9.43
CA VAL A 22 -0.82 -2.80 10.49
C VAL A 22 -1.95 -3.71 10.01
N VAL A 23 -2.89 -3.21 9.18
CA VAL A 23 -4.12 -3.95 8.83
C VAL A 23 -4.25 -4.06 7.30
N PRO A 24 -3.96 -5.23 6.72
CA PRO A 24 -3.76 -5.35 5.26
C PRO A 24 -5.00 -5.20 4.38
N PHE A 25 -6.21 -5.18 4.89
CA PHE A 25 -7.41 -5.20 4.04
C PHE A 25 -8.39 -4.05 4.22
N SER A 26 -8.13 -3.15 5.15
CA SER A 26 -9.09 -2.10 5.52
C SER A 26 -9.27 -1.03 4.44
N SER A 27 -8.24 -0.74 3.65
CA SER A 27 -8.30 0.34 2.65
C SER A 27 -9.25 0.02 1.49
N GLU A 28 -9.29 -1.22 1.03
CA GLU A 28 -10.18 -1.63 -0.07
C GLU A 28 -11.64 -1.54 0.33
N VAL A 29 -11.96 -1.90 1.58
CA VAL A 29 -13.33 -1.80 2.11
C VAL A 29 -13.78 -0.34 2.15
N VAL A 30 -12.97 0.53 2.72
CA VAL A 30 -13.28 1.97 2.81
C VAL A 30 -13.35 2.60 1.42
N PHE A 31 -12.40 2.27 0.54
CA PHE A 31 -12.37 2.73 -0.84
C PHE A 31 -13.67 2.36 -1.57
N SER A 32 -14.06 1.09 -1.52
CA SER A 32 -15.28 0.60 -2.17
C SER A 32 -16.53 1.24 -1.60
N ALA A 33 -16.59 1.43 -0.28
CA ALA A 33 -17.72 2.07 0.38
C ALA A 33 -17.90 3.53 -0.08
N LEU A 34 -16.80 4.27 -0.22
CA LEU A 34 -16.87 5.67 -0.68
C LEU A 34 -17.27 5.76 -2.15
N ILE A 35 -16.78 4.87 -3.01
CA ILE A 35 -17.19 4.80 -4.41
C ILE A 35 -18.71 4.51 -4.49
N ALA A 36 -19.19 3.55 -3.72
CA ALA A 36 -20.62 3.23 -3.65
C ALA A 36 -21.47 4.38 -3.13
N ALA A 37 -20.91 5.19 -2.24
CA ALA A 37 -21.59 6.39 -1.70
C ALA A 37 -21.59 7.58 -2.66
N GLY A 38 -20.98 7.47 -3.83
CA GLY A 38 -20.98 8.51 -4.85
C GLY A 38 -19.80 9.48 -4.80
N PHE A 39 -18.75 9.14 -4.05
CA PHE A 39 -17.53 9.95 -4.04
C PHE A 39 -16.81 9.88 -5.38
N ASN A 40 -16.03 10.91 -5.68
CA ASN A 40 -15.29 10.97 -6.95
C ASN A 40 -14.26 9.85 -7.02
N ASN A 41 -14.35 9.03 -8.08
CA ASN A 41 -13.51 7.85 -8.28
C ASN A 41 -12.01 8.19 -8.30
N TRP A 42 -11.64 9.21 -9.06
CA TRP A 42 -10.23 9.59 -9.21
C TRP A 42 -9.66 10.19 -7.94
N THR A 43 -10.45 11.00 -7.22
CA THR A 43 -10.04 11.54 -5.92
C THR A 43 -9.80 10.42 -4.92
N CYS A 44 -10.68 9.42 -4.89
CA CYS A 44 -10.49 8.24 -4.03
C CYS A 44 -9.21 7.48 -4.40
N VAL A 45 -8.94 7.29 -5.69
CA VAL A 45 -7.70 6.63 -6.15
C VAL A 45 -6.47 7.37 -5.65
N TRP A 46 -6.41 8.69 -5.83
CA TRP A 46 -5.28 9.50 -5.39
C TRP A 46 -5.11 9.51 -3.87
N VAL A 47 -6.19 9.70 -3.13
CA VAL A 47 -6.16 9.71 -1.66
C VAL A 47 -5.70 8.37 -1.12
N ALA A 48 -6.26 7.27 -1.62
CA ALA A 48 -5.88 5.92 -1.20
C ALA A 48 -4.42 5.61 -1.57
N THR A 49 -4.00 5.97 -2.76
CA THR A 49 -2.62 5.76 -3.23
C THR A 49 -1.64 6.50 -2.34
N LEU A 50 -1.87 7.78 -2.08
CA LEU A 50 -0.98 8.60 -1.25
C LEU A 50 -0.92 8.10 0.18
N GLY A 51 -2.06 7.77 0.78
CA GLY A 51 -2.11 7.22 2.14
C GLY A 51 -1.35 5.91 2.26
N ASN A 52 -1.60 4.98 1.35
CA ASN A 52 -0.94 3.68 1.33
C ASN A 52 0.55 3.80 1.01
N TRP A 53 0.93 4.72 0.12
CA TRP A 53 2.31 5.01 -0.20
C TRP A 53 3.08 5.56 1.00
N LEU A 54 2.51 6.54 1.73
CA LEU A 54 3.13 7.07 2.94
C LEU A 54 3.31 6.00 4.01
N GLY A 55 2.32 5.11 4.18
CA GLY A 55 2.44 3.96 5.06
C GLY A 55 3.56 3.03 4.64
N GLY A 56 3.67 2.74 3.35
CA GLY A 56 4.76 1.94 2.79
C GLY A 56 6.14 2.59 3.00
N MET A 57 6.25 3.90 2.81
CA MET A 57 7.49 4.62 3.08
C MET A 57 7.85 4.62 4.57
N THR A 58 6.87 4.65 5.45
CA THR A 58 7.08 4.47 6.89
C THR A 58 7.68 3.09 7.16
N CYS A 59 7.14 2.03 6.55
CA CYS A 59 7.70 0.68 6.65
C CYS A 59 9.13 0.61 6.11
N TYR A 60 9.41 1.29 5.01
CA TYR A 60 10.75 1.40 4.46
C TYR A 60 11.73 2.00 5.47
N TYR A 61 11.38 3.13 6.08
CA TYR A 61 12.24 3.79 7.06
C TYR A 61 12.42 2.96 8.34
N LEU A 62 11.38 2.26 8.78
CA LEU A 62 11.49 1.34 9.92
C LEU A 62 12.43 0.17 9.59
N GLY A 63 12.34 -0.37 8.38
CA GLY A 63 13.27 -1.38 7.90
C GLY A 63 14.72 -0.87 7.85
N ARG A 64 14.90 0.36 7.38
CA ARG A 64 16.21 1.01 7.32
C ARG A 64 16.84 1.23 8.69
N ALA A 65 16.03 1.40 9.73
CA ALA A 65 16.51 1.50 11.11
C ALA A 65 17.20 0.21 11.59
N GLY A 66 16.98 -0.91 10.90
CA GLY A 66 17.73 -2.16 11.11
C GLY A 66 17.37 -2.95 12.36
N LYS A 67 16.28 -2.61 13.03
CA LYS A 67 15.85 -3.31 14.26
C LYS A 67 14.94 -4.49 13.90
N ILE A 68 15.52 -5.64 13.58
CA ILE A 68 14.80 -6.85 13.18
C ILE A 68 13.75 -7.26 14.21
N GLU A 69 14.07 -7.16 15.51
CA GLU A 69 13.14 -7.51 16.59
C GLU A 69 11.86 -6.68 16.53
N TRP A 70 11.99 -5.39 16.25
CA TRP A 70 10.84 -4.49 16.09
C TRP A 70 10.06 -4.81 14.84
N ILE A 71 10.74 -5.13 13.75
CA ILE A 71 10.11 -5.48 12.47
C ILE A 71 9.28 -6.75 12.64
N GLU A 72 9.82 -7.79 13.25
CA GLU A 72 9.09 -9.03 13.50
C GLU A 72 7.90 -8.83 14.43
N LYS A 73 8.07 -8.03 15.50
CA LYS A 73 7.05 -7.81 16.51
C LYS A 73 5.91 -6.90 16.04
N TYR A 74 6.22 -5.77 15.44
CA TYR A 74 5.24 -4.73 15.11
C TYR A 74 4.73 -4.80 13.68
N LEU A 75 5.57 -5.18 12.73
CA LEU A 75 5.20 -5.26 11.32
C LEU A 75 4.89 -6.68 10.86
N ARG A 76 5.06 -7.66 11.73
CA ARG A 76 4.80 -9.09 11.46
C ARG A 76 5.55 -9.62 10.24
N VAL A 77 6.71 -9.07 9.95
CA VAL A 77 7.58 -9.50 8.85
C VAL A 77 8.65 -10.43 9.40
N LYS A 78 8.70 -11.64 8.89
CA LYS A 78 9.70 -12.64 9.31
C LYS A 78 11.03 -12.42 8.59
N LYS A 79 12.14 -12.68 9.31
CA LYS A 79 13.49 -12.61 8.74
C LYS A 79 13.66 -13.50 7.50
N GLU A 80 13.06 -14.69 7.50
CA GLU A 80 13.08 -15.62 6.37
C GLU A 80 12.48 -15.00 5.10
N SER A 81 11.39 -14.26 5.23
CA SER A 81 10.76 -13.54 4.12
C SER A 81 11.67 -12.45 3.58
N MET A 82 12.42 -11.78 4.45
CA MET A 82 13.39 -10.76 4.07
C MET A 82 14.57 -11.36 3.32
N ASP A 83 15.06 -12.53 3.75
CA ASP A 83 16.15 -13.24 3.08
C ASP A 83 15.74 -13.67 1.66
N LYS A 84 14.52 -14.16 1.49
CA LYS A 84 13.95 -14.46 0.17
C LYS A 84 13.88 -13.21 -0.72
N PHE A 85 13.48 -12.09 -0.14
CA PHE A 85 13.46 -10.81 -0.86
C PHE A 85 14.86 -10.41 -1.32
N MET A 86 15.88 -10.61 -0.49
CA MET A 86 17.25 -10.27 -0.84
C MET A 86 17.74 -11.01 -2.10
N SER A 87 17.43 -12.29 -2.23
CA SER A 87 17.79 -13.05 -3.42
C SER A 87 17.10 -12.51 -4.67
N LYS A 88 15.86 -12.08 -4.56
CA LYS A 88 15.12 -11.46 -5.67
C LYS A 88 15.62 -10.06 -5.97
N LEU A 89 16.04 -9.31 -4.96
CA LEU A 89 16.63 -7.98 -5.13
C LEU A 89 17.92 -8.05 -5.96
N HIS A 90 18.77 -9.04 -5.72
CA HIS A 90 19.96 -9.27 -6.53
C HIS A 90 19.63 -9.55 -7.99
N LYS A 91 18.49 -10.21 -8.25
CA LYS A 91 18.05 -10.56 -9.60
C LYS A 91 17.40 -9.40 -10.33
N TYR A 92 16.54 -8.63 -9.64
CA TYR A 92 15.67 -7.61 -10.27
C TYR A 92 16.06 -6.17 -9.92
N GLY A 93 16.93 -5.95 -8.93
CA GLY A 93 17.35 -4.63 -8.48
C GLY A 93 16.30 -3.91 -7.65
N ASP A 94 16.55 -2.63 -7.39
CA ASP A 94 15.72 -1.79 -6.51
C ASP A 94 14.27 -1.62 -7.03
N TRP A 95 14.05 -1.81 -8.32
CA TRP A 95 12.72 -1.74 -8.94
C TRP A 95 11.77 -2.84 -8.47
N PHE A 96 12.29 -3.87 -7.79
CA PHE A 96 11.45 -4.92 -7.20
C PHE A 96 10.41 -4.36 -6.22
N ALA A 97 10.66 -3.19 -5.65
CA ALA A 97 9.70 -2.49 -4.79
C ALA A 97 8.37 -2.15 -5.50
N PHE A 98 8.34 -2.16 -6.84
CA PHE A 98 7.09 -2.05 -7.60
C PHE A 98 6.07 -3.10 -7.17
N PHE A 99 6.52 -4.30 -6.86
CA PHE A 99 5.64 -5.41 -6.42
C PHE A 99 5.05 -5.20 -5.02
N SER A 100 5.36 -4.07 -4.35
CA SER A 100 4.73 -3.73 -3.07
C SER A 100 3.21 -3.51 -3.16
N PHE A 101 2.66 -3.45 -4.36
CA PHE A 101 1.21 -3.40 -4.56
C PHE A 101 0.51 -4.71 -4.18
N LEU A 102 1.21 -5.82 -4.15
CA LEU A 102 0.63 -7.13 -3.85
C LEU A 102 0.15 -7.20 -2.40
N PRO A 103 -1.10 -7.62 -2.15
CA PRO A 103 -1.61 -7.74 -0.78
C PRO A 103 -0.86 -8.82 -0.01
N GLY A 104 -0.53 -8.53 1.24
CA GLY A 104 0.19 -9.45 2.14
C GLY A 104 1.70 -9.53 1.90
N ILE A 105 2.16 -9.30 0.67
CA ILE A 105 3.59 -9.32 0.31
C ILE A 105 4.14 -7.90 0.27
N GLY A 106 3.30 -6.91 -0.01
CA GLY A 106 3.71 -5.52 -0.18
C GLY A 106 4.45 -4.94 1.02
N ASP A 107 3.96 -5.21 2.22
CA ASP A 107 4.58 -4.72 3.46
C ASP A 107 5.95 -5.35 3.68
N ILE A 108 6.08 -6.63 3.37
CA ILE A 108 7.35 -7.35 3.44
C ILE A 108 8.38 -6.71 2.50
N ILE A 109 7.97 -6.41 1.28
CA ILE A 109 8.83 -5.78 0.27
C ILE A 109 9.27 -4.39 0.74
N ALA A 110 8.36 -3.60 1.29
CA ALA A 110 8.66 -2.25 1.79
C ALA A 110 9.69 -2.29 2.93
N VAL A 111 9.45 -3.15 3.93
CA VAL A 111 10.36 -3.30 5.07
C VAL A 111 11.73 -3.85 4.62
N ALA A 112 11.73 -4.87 3.77
CA ALA A 112 12.96 -5.49 3.27
C ALA A 112 13.77 -4.50 2.42
N SER A 113 13.11 -3.70 1.60
CA SER A 113 13.77 -2.65 0.81
C SER A 113 14.50 -1.66 1.71
N GLY A 114 13.89 -1.27 2.84
CA GLY A 114 14.52 -0.42 3.82
C GLY A 114 15.67 -1.11 4.55
N TYR A 115 15.44 -2.36 4.99
CA TYR A 115 16.45 -3.14 5.71
C TYR A 115 17.73 -3.35 4.89
N PHE A 116 17.59 -3.63 3.60
CA PHE A 116 18.72 -3.80 2.69
C PHE A 116 19.20 -2.46 2.09
N ARG A 117 18.69 -1.34 2.55
CA ARG A 117 19.10 0.01 2.16
C ARG A 117 19.06 0.26 0.65
N CYS A 118 17.97 -0.17 0.02
CA CYS A 118 17.70 0.18 -1.36
C CYS A 118 17.60 1.70 -1.52
N ARG A 119 17.87 2.20 -2.71
CA ARG A 119 17.81 3.64 -2.99
C ARG A 119 16.39 4.16 -2.73
N TRP A 120 16.27 5.08 -1.79
CA TRP A 120 14.97 5.56 -1.32
C TRP A 120 14.10 6.14 -2.44
N TRP A 121 14.69 6.85 -3.39
CA TRP A 121 13.93 7.48 -4.46
C TRP A 121 13.42 6.45 -5.48
N ILE A 122 14.17 5.42 -5.80
CA ILE A 122 13.72 4.31 -6.66
C ILE A 122 12.58 3.55 -5.96
N VAL A 123 12.75 3.24 -4.69
CA VAL A 123 11.73 2.57 -3.89
C VAL A 123 10.47 3.44 -3.82
N ALA A 124 10.61 4.73 -3.55
CA ALA A 124 9.49 5.67 -3.47
C ALA A 124 8.68 5.70 -4.78
N ILE A 125 9.35 5.88 -5.91
CA ILE A 125 8.68 5.93 -7.21
C ILE A 125 8.05 4.58 -7.56
N SER A 126 8.78 3.49 -7.37
CA SER A 126 8.29 2.14 -7.69
C SER A 126 7.07 1.78 -6.85
N MET A 127 7.09 2.10 -5.56
CA MET A 127 5.95 1.87 -4.67
C MET A 127 4.75 2.73 -5.03
N LEU A 128 4.99 4.00 -5.36
CA LEU A 128 3.91 4.90 -5.78
C LEU A 128 3.21 4.36 -7.03
N LEU A 129 3.97 3.98 -8.04
CA LEU A 129 3.42 3.42 -9.28
C LEU A 129 2.68 2.11 -9.02
N GLY A 130 3.25 1.21 -8.23
CA GLY A 130 2.62 -0.07 -7.91
C GLY A 130 1.29 0.10 -7.18
N LYS A 131 1.26 0.97 -6.19
CA LYS A 131 0.04 1.23 -5.41
C LYS A 131 -1.03 1.95 -6.23
N PHE A 132 -0.62 2.87 -7.09
CA PHE A 132 -1.53 3.54 -8.00
C PHE A 132 -2.21 2.54 -8.95
N VAL A 133 -1.42 1.66 -9.57
CA VAL A 133 -1.94 0.59 -10.44
C VAL A 133 -2.91 -0.32 -9.67
N ARG A 134 -2.58 -0.66 -8.45
CA ARG A 134 -3.43 -1.49 -7.59
C ARG A 134 -4.83 -0.88 -7.42
N TYR A 135 -4.91 0.40 -7.08
CA TYR A 135 -6.20 1.05 -6.87
C TYR A 135 -6.99 1.26 -8.17
N ILE A 136 -6.30 1.49 -9.28
CA ILE A 136 -6.94 1.54 -10.60
C ILE A 136 -7.55 0.20 -10.97
N VAL A 137 -6.80 -0.88 -10.79
CA VAL A 137 -7.29 -2.24 -11.04
C VAL A 137 -8.47 -2.56 -10.13
N TRP A 138 -8.38 -2.22 -8.85
CA TRP A 138 -9.47 -2.42 -7.91
C TRP A 138 -10.74 -1.65 -8.30
N LEU A 139 -10.58 -0.40 -8.71
CA LEU A 139 -11.69 0.43 -9.20
C LEU A 139 -12.38 -0.22 -10.40
N GLY A 140 -11.61 -0.69 -11.37
CA GLY A 140 -12.15 -1.38 -12.56
C GLY A 140 -12.91 -2.63 -12.19
N LEU A 141 -12.34 -3.48 -11.33
CA LEU A 141 -13.00 -4.70 -10.86
C LEU A 141 -14.28 -4.39 -10.08
N PHE A 142 -14.24 -3.39 -9.21
CA PHE A 142 -15.40 -2.98 -8.43
C PHE A 142 -16.53 -2.51 -9.33
N GLN A 143 -16.24 -1.69 -10.34
CA GLN A 143 -17.24 -1.20 -11.29
C GLN A 143 -17.85 -2.34 -12.10
N GLN A 144 -17.05 -3.33 -12.53
CA GLN A 144 -17.57 -4.50 -13.24
C GLN A 144 -18.53 -5.31 -12.37
N VAL A 145 -18.13 -5.61 -11.13
CA VAL A 145 -18.99 -6.36 -10.19
C VAL A 145 -20.27 -5.59 -9.91
N TRP A 146 -20.15 -4.27 -9.70
CA TRP A 146 -21.30 -3.41 -9.43
C TRP A 146 -22.32 -3.42 -10.56
N SER A 147 -21.85 -3.35 -11.81
CA SER A 147 -22.72 -3.41 -12.99
C SER A 147 -23.34 -4.79 -13.19
N LEU A 148 -22.61 -5.87 -12.88
CA LEU A 148 -23.14 -7.24 -12.99
C LEU A 148 -24.25 -7.51 -11.97
N LEU A 149 -24.19 -6.86 -10.80
CA LEU A 149 -25.22 -6.97 -9.77
C LEU A 149 -26.45 -6.10 -10.08
N GLY A 150 -26.40 -5.29 -11.13
CA GLY A 150 -27.50 -4.41 -11.52
C GLY A 150 -27.70 -3.21 -10.60
N LEU A 151 -26.66 -2.78 -9.89
CA LEU A 151 -26.71 -1.69 -8.92
C LEU A 151 -26.18 -0.35 -9.46
#